data_3e2a551c1dd44d0a07e3f033ae5c06c8
#
_entry.id   3e2a551c1dd44d0a07e3f033ae5c06c8
#
_cell.length_a   1.000
_cell.length_b   1.000
_cell.length_c   1.000
_cell.angle_alpha   90.00
_cell.angle_beta   90.00
_cell.angle_gamma   90.00
#
_symmetry.space_group_name_H-M   'P 1'
#
loop_
_entity.id
_entity.type
_entity.pdbx_description
1 polymer ?
#
loop_
_entity_poly.entity_id
_entity_poly.type
_entity_poly.pdbx_seq_one_letter_code
_entity_poly.pdbx_strand_id
1 'polypeptide(L)'
;MVMRAHAALMLAVMVAGAVASLASVSCIDETHNEAVAALGPEVSGVSPGPQHRPGQPCVTCHGGSGPAKLQFSVGGTVYLTQGGGKPAPGASVQIEDILGSVWTVQANDAGNFFVALTDFAPNYPTQMQVTSADGSVVLLMLTHVGRDGSCADCHTGTAGVTSPGPVYVNAAPRDGG
;
A
#
# COMPACT_ATOMS: atom_id res chain seq x y z
N MET A 1 -19.44 48.48 39.64
CA MET A 1 -18.33 47.52 39.75
C MET A 1 -18.69 46.18 39.11
N VAL A 2 -19.92 45.71 39.18
CA VAL A 2 -20.40 44.43 38.66
C VAL A 2 -20.33 44.33 37.13
N MET A 3 -20.69 45.39 36.38
CA MET A 3 -20.69 45.40 34.90
C MET A 3 -19.29 45.16 34.25
N ARG A 4 -18.22 45.66 34.89
CA ARG A 4 -16.83 45.46 34.39
C ARG A 4 -16.35 44.03 34.56
N ALA A 5 -16.80 43.32 35.60
CA ALA A 5 -16.46 41.93 35.84
C ALA A 5 -17.11 41.01 34.81
N HIS A 6 -18.37 41.26 34.41
CA HIS A 6 -19.04 40.43 33.38
C HIS A 6 -18.44 40.66 32.00
N ALA A 7 -18.03 41.87 31.64
CA ALA A 7 -17.37 42.11 30.35
C ALA A 7 -16.00 41.40 30.25
N ALA A 8 -15.22 41.41 31.33
CA ALA A 8 -13.93 40.70 31.37
C ALA A 8 -14.10 39.19 31.29
N LEU A 9 -15.12 38.61 31.95
CA LEU A 9 -15.42 37.20 31.89
C LEU A 9 -15.86 36.75 30.49
N MET A 10 -16.71 37.52 29.84
CA MET A 10 -17.17 37.27 28.46
C MET A 10 -16.02 37.32 27.46
N LEU A 11 -15.11 38.27 27.59
CA LEU A 11 -13.92 38.36 26.73
C LEU A 11 -12.97 37.17 26.94
N ALA A 12 -12.78 36.75 28.18
CA ALA A 12 -11.94 35.58 28.50
C ALA A 12 -12.51 34.28 27.91
N VAL A 13 -13.83 34.09 27.97
CA VAL A 13 -14.50 32.91 27.38
C VAL A 13 -14.40 32.93 25.85
N MET A 14 -14.56 34.11 25.20
CA MET A 14 -14.39 34.20 23.75
C MET A 14 -12.95 33.93 23.28
N VAL A 15 -11.96 34.40 24.01
CA VAL A 15 -10.55 34.16 23.69
C VAL A 15 -10.20 32.68 23.91
N ALA A 16 -10.67 32.07 24.98
CA ALA A 16 -10.48 30.64 25.23
C ALA A 16 -11.15 29.77 24.15
N GLY A 17 -12.33 30.13 23.69
CA GLY A 17 -13.02 29.44 22.58
C GLY A 17 -12.29 29.57 21.26
N ALA A 18 -11.73 30.72 20.94
CA ALA A 18 -10.94 30.92 19.72
C ALA A 18 -9.63 30.14 19.73
N VAL A 19 -8.94 30.05 20.86
CA VAL A 19 -7.71 29.26 21.02
C VAL A 19 -8.00 27.76 20.93
N ALA A 20 -9.10 27.28 21.51
CA ALA A 20 -9.51 25.89 21.40
C ALA A 20 -9.87 25.48 19.94
N SER A 21 -10.43 26.41 19.17
CA SER A 21 -10.74 26.16 17.75
C SER A 21 -9.49 26.09 16.86
N LEU A 22 -8.40 26.76 17.22
CA LEU A 22 -7.13 26.70 16.50
C LEU A 22 -6.33 25.42 16.81
N ALA A 23 -6.57 24.77 17.96
CA ALA A 23 -5.92 23.53 18.34
C ALA A 23 -6.47 22.29 17.63
N SER A 24 -7.57 22.41 16.89
CA SER A 24 -8.15 21.34 16.07
C SER A 24 -7.66 21.33 14.61
N VAL A 25 -6.54 22.00 14.29
CA VAL A 25 -5.80 21.71 13.06
C VAL A 25 -5.16 20.33 13.29
N SER A 26 -5.90 19.29 12.91
CA SER A 26 -5.37 17.93 12.87
C SER A 26 -4.08 17.96 12.05
N CYS A 27 -3.08 17.18 12.47
CA CYS A 27 -1.90 16.95 11.66
C CYS A 27 -2.36 16.36 10.32
N ILE A 28 -2.50 17.21 9.30
CA ILE A 28 -2.70 16.78 7.92
C ILE A 28 -1.35 16.23 7.52
N ASP A 29 -1.29 14.94 7.21
CA ASP A 29 -0.10 14.34 6.63
C ASP A 29 0.04 14.80 5.17
N GLU A 30 0.65 15.97 5.00
CA GLU A 30 0.80 16.63 3.70
C GLU A 30 1.66 15.76 2.77
N THR A 31 2.70 15.14 3.30
CA THR A 31 3.58 14.24 2.53
C THR A 31 2.80 13.03 1.99
N HIS A 32 1.93 12.45 2.80
CA HIS A 32 1.07 11.35 2.38
C HIS A 32 0.06 11.79 1.32
N ASN A 33 -0.56 12.97 1.50
CA ASN A 33 -1.50 13.53 0.52
C ASN A 33 -0.82 13.84 -0.81
N GLU A 34 0.42 14.33 -0.80
CA GLU A 34 1.22 14.53 -2.00
C GLU A 34 1.54 13.21 -2.71
N ALA A 35 1.88 12.16 -1.96
CA ALA A 35 2.11 10.82 -2.51
C ALA A 35 0.84 10.26 -3.17
N VAL A 36 -0.34 10.41 -2.55
CA VAL A 36 -1.62 10.03 -3.14
C VAL A 36 -1.89 10.82 -4.41
N ALA A 37 -1.69 12.15 -4.40
CA ALA A 37 -1.91 13.01 -5.55
C ALA A 37 -0.96 12.66 -6.72
N ALA A 38 0.27 12.27 -6.43
CA ALA A 38 1.27 11.88 -7.43
C ALA A 38 0.88 10.61 -8.20
N LEU A 39 0.00 9.75 -7.65
CA LEU A 39 -0.52 8.58 -8.35
C LEU A 39 -1.44 8.96 -9.53
N GLY A 40 -1.90 10.19 -9.56
CA GLY A 40 -2.78 10.69 -10.61
C GLY A 40 -4.20 10.10 -10.57
N PRO A 41 -5.04 10.44 -11.55
CA PRO A 41 -6.41 9.93 -11.66
C PRO A 41 -6.44 8.44 -12.05
N GLU A 42 -7.59 7.80 -11.86
CA GLU A 42 -7.86 6.48 -12.45
C GLU A 42 -7.69 6.50 -13.97
N VAL A 43 -7.24 5.37 -14.51
CA VAL A 43 -7.19 5.19 -15.97
C VAL A 43 -8.62 5.26 -16.51
N SER A 44 -8.83 6.06 -17.56
CA SER A 44 -10.15 6.23 -18.17
C SER A 44 -10.74 4.89 -18.59
N GLY A 45 -12.00 4.65 -18.21
CA GLY A 45 -12.70 3.40 -18.51
C GLY A 45 -12.49 2.27 -17.50
N VAL A 46 -11.64 2.45 -16.51
CA VAL A 46 -11.47 1.50 -15.40
C VAL A 46 -12.30 1.99 -14.21
N SER A 47 -13.27 1.20 -13.80
CA SER A 47 -14.06 1.49 -12.60
C SER A 47 -13.26 1.17 -11.33
N PRO A 48 -13.46 1.93 -10.24
CA PRO A 48 -12.93 1.56 -8.94
C PRO A 48 -13.35 0.13 -8.56
N GLY A 49 -12.40 -0.67 -8.07
CA GLY A 49 -12.66 -2.05 -7.69
C GLY A 49 -11.37 -2.87 -7.58
N PRO A 50 -11.46 -4.20 -7.35
CA PRO A 50 -10.28 -5.04 -7.11
C PRO A 50 -9.24 -5.05 -8.23
N GLN A 51 -9.64 -4.69 -9.45
CA GLN A 51 -8.77 -4.72 -10.64
C GLN A 51 -8.17 -3.35 -10.99
N HIS A 52 -8.46 -2.31 -10.21
CA HIS A 52 -7.97 -0.98 -10.50
C HIS A 52 -6.45 -0.84 -10.23
N ARG A 53 -5.82 0.12 -10.89
CA ARG A 53 -4.43 0.59 -10.62
C ARG A 53 -3.37 -0.50 -10.51
N PRO A 54 -3.29 -1.49 -11.45
CA PRO A 54 -2.24 -2.48 -11.40
C PRO A 54 -0.85 -1.84 -11.50
N GLY A 55 0.08 -2.33 -10.69
CA GLY A 55 1.46 -1.83 -10.65
C GLY A 55 1.66 -0.55 -9.84
N GLN A 56 0.62 -0.01 -9.21
CA GLN A 56 0.73 1.14 -8.32
C GLN A 56 0.83 0.72 -6.84
N PRO A 57 1.39 1.58 -5.97
CA PRO A 57 1.53 1.29 -4.55
C PRO A 57 0.17 1.32 -3.85
N CYS A 58 -0.42 0.15 -3.64
CA CYS A 58 -1.76 -0.03 -3.09
C CYS A 58 -1.93 0.62 -1.71
N VAL A 59 -0.94 0.46 -0.84
CA VAL A 59 -1.02 0.90 0.56
C VAL A 59 -0.95 2.43 0.68
N THR A 60 -0.48 3.15 -0.34
CA THR A 60 -0.53 4.61 -0.39
C THR A 60 -1.97 5.13 -0.28
N CYS A 61 -2.94 4.47 -0.93
CA CYS A 61 -4.36 4.82 -0.78
C CYS A 61 -5.08 3.97 0.26
N HIS A 62 -4.67 2.71 0.44
CA HIS A 62 -5.35 1.72 1.27
C HIS A 62 -4.67 1.47 2.63
N GLY A 63 -3.75 2.31 3.07
CA GLY A 63 -3.08 2.19 4.36
C GLY A 63 -3.14 3.47 5.19
N GLY A 64 -3.05 3.35 6.51
CA GLY A 64 -2.93 4.47 7.44
C GLY A 64 -4.01 5.53 7.27
N SER A 65 -3.59 6.74 6.89
CA SER A 65 -4.45 7.90 6.63
C SER A 65 -4.88 8.02 5.18
N GLY A 66 -4.66 7.01 4.34
CA GLY A 66 -5.05 7.02 2.93
C GLY A 66 -6.55 7.15 2.72
N PRO A 67 -6.97 7.63 1.53
CA PRO A 67 -8.37 7.97 1.26
C PRO A 67 -9.31 6.78 1.10
N ALA A 68 -8.77 5.56 0.94
CA ALA A 68 -9.58 4.37 0.72
C ALA A 68 -10.18 3.85 2.04
N LYS A 69 -11.46 3.43 1.99
CA LYS A 69 -12.16 2.90 3.16
C LYS A 69 -11.65 1.52 3.60
N LEU A 70 -11.30 0.66 2.63
CA LEU A 70 -10.76 -0.66 2.90
C LEU A 70 -9.24 -0.52 3.11
N GLN A 71 -8.78 -0.91 4.29
CA GLN A 71 -7.37 -0.83 4.64
C GLN A 71 -6.67 -2.16 4.34
N PHE A 72 -5.51 -2.08 3.69
CA PHE A 72 -4.65 -3.22 3.39
C PHE A 72 -3.42 -3.24 4.29
N SER A 73 -3.02 -4.43 4.69
CA SER A 73 -1.72 -4.67 5.32
C SER A 73 -0.62 -4.90 4.27
N VAL A 74 -0.98 -5.56 3.17
CA VAL A 74 -0.07 -5.87 2.05
C VAL A 74 -0.85 -5.78 0.74
N GLY A 75 -0.21 -5.28 -0.32
CA GLY A 75 -0.80 -5.27 -1.65
C GLY A 75 0.21 -5.04 -2.76
N GLY A 76 -0.12 -5.50 -3.95
CA GLY A 76 0.74 -5.37 -5.12
C GLY A 76 0.13 -5.96 -6.37
N THR A 77 0.95 -6.07 -7.41
CA THR A 77 0.57 -6.67 -8.70
C THR A 77 1.63 -7.67 -9.13
N VAL A 78 1.20 -8.85 -9.54
CA VAL A 78 2.06 -9.91 -10.09
C VAL A 78 1.91 -9.95 -11.60
N TYR A 79 3.03 -9.99 -12.31
CA TYR A 79 3.10 -10.10 -13.77
C TYR A 79 3.64 -11.44 -14.21
N LEU A 80 3.42 -11.79 -15.48
CA LEU A 80 3.99 -13.01 -16.06
C LEU A 80 5.51 -12.90 -16.27
N THR A 81 6.02 -11.69 -16.52
CA THR A 81 7.45 -11.48 -16.84
C THR A 81 8.05 -10.33 -16.03
N GLN A 82 9.35 -10.35 -15.86
CA GLN A 82 10.11 -9.31 -15.15
C GLN A 82 9.93 -7.91 -15.75
N GLY A 83 9.62 -7.80 -17.03
CA GLY A 83 9.36 -6.52 -17.70
C GLY A 83 7.95 -5.96 -17.40
N GLY A 84 7.12 -6.65 -16.64
CA GLY A 84 5.72 -6.27 -16.41
C GLY A 84 4.84 -6.51 -17.63
N GLY A 85 3.80 -5.71 -17.77
CA GLY A 85 2.88 -5.68 -18.93
C GLY A 85 1.73 -6.67 -18.85
N LYS A 86 1.97 -7.97 -18.91
CA LYS A 86 0.91 -8.97 -18.79
C LYS A 86 0.70 -9.39 -17.34
N PRO A 87 -0.52 -9.25 -16.78
CA PRO A 87 -0.84 -9.73 -15.44
C PRO A 87 -0.67 -11.26 -15.33
N ALA A 88 -0.49 -11.74 -14.11
CA ALA A 88 -0.44 -13.17 -13.78
C ALA A 88 -1.65 -13.58 -12.93
N PRO A 89 -2.85 -13.71 -13.52
CA PRO A 89 -4.04 -14.10 -12.78
C PRO A 89 -3.87 -15.48 -12.14
N GLY A 90 -4.36 -15.64 -10.90
CA GLY A 90 -4.27 -16.87 -10.15
C GLY A 90 -2.89 -17.17 -9.55
N ALA A 91 -1.89 -16.34 -9.78
CA ALA A 91 -0.62 -16.45 -9.05
C ALA A 91 -0.87 -16.30 -7.55
N SER A 92 -0.19 -17.11 -6.73
CA SER A 92 -0.29 -17.06 -5.27
C SER A 92 0.85 -16.24 -4.70
N VAL A 93 0.56 -15.37 -3.74
CA VAL A 93 1.55 -14.65 -2.95
C VAL A 93 1.45 -15.13 -1.52
N GLN A 94 2.53 -15.71 -1.02
CA GLN A 94 2.68 -16.11 0.36
C GLN A 94 3.48 -15.06 1.11
N ILE A 95 2.99 -14.70 2.29
CA ILE A 95 3.57 -13.73 3.20
C ILE A 95 3.84 -14.47 4.51
N GLU A 96 5.10 -14.50 4.94
CA GLU A 96 5.49 -15.03 6.24
C GLU A 96 6.02 -13.88 7.09
N ASP A 97 5.47 -13.70 8.28
CA ASP A 97 5.92 -12.68 9.23
C ASP A 97 7.08 -13.20 10.12
N ILE A 98 7.72 -12.29 10.84
CA ILE A 98 8.87 -12.64 11.72
C ILE A 98 8.50 -13.64 12.82
N LEU A 99 7.23 -13.78 13.16
CA LEU A 99 6.75 -14.74 14.16
C LEU A 99 6.40 -16.10 13.55
N GLY A 100 6.58 -16.28 12.22
CA GLY A 100 6.26 -17.49 11.48
C GLY A 100 4.76 -17.62 11.12
N SER A 101 3.97 -16.56 11.27
CA SER A 101 2.60 -16.56 10.77
C SER A 101 2.59 -16.43 9.26
N VAL A 102 1.82 -17.28 8.60
CA VAL A 102 1.77 -17.36 7.13
C VAL A 102 0.39 -17.01 6.62
N TRP A 103 0.32 -16.15 5.61
CA TRP A 103 -0.87 -15.85 4.85
C TRP A 103 -0.64 -16.04 3.36
N THR A 104 -1.64 -16.55 2.65
CA THR A 104 -1.56 -16.73 1.19
C THR A 104 -2.77 -16.08 0.54
N VAL A 105 -2.51 -15.28 -0.50
CA VAL A 105 -3.53 -14.60 -1.30
C VAL A 105 -3.29 -14.85 -2.78
N GLN A 106 -4.36 -14.88 -3.58
CA GLN A 106 -4.27 -15.06 -5.04
C GLN A 106 -4.44 -13.73 -5.77
N ALA A 107 -3.68 -13.57 -6.84
CA ALA A 107 -3.82 -12.46 -7.77
C ALA A 107 -5.09 -12.60 -8.61
N ASN A 108 -5.81 -11.50 -8.80
CA ASN A 108 -7.00 -11.43 -9.65
C ASN A 108 -6.63 -11.30 -11.16
N ASP A 109 -7.63 -11.09 -12.02
CA ASP A 109 -7.43 -11.00 -13.49
C ASP A 109 -6.51 -9.85 -13.91
N ALA A 110 -6.40 -8.79 -13.11
CA ALA A 110 -5.44 -7.70 -13.34
C ALA A 110 -4.05 -7.98 -12.74
N GLY A 111 -3.85 -9.15 -12.13
CA GLY A 111 -2.65 -9.51 -11.39
C GLY A 111 -2.57 -8.89 -10.00
N ASN A 112 -3.57 -8.12 -9.58
CA ASN A 112 -3.58 -7.48 -8.28
C ASN A 112 -3.88 -8.49 -7.17
N PHE A 113 -3.14 -8.38 -6.08
CA PHE A 113 -3.43 -9.06 -4.82
C PHE A 113 -3.40 -8.05 -3.69
N PHE A 114 -4.20 -8.29 -2.67
CA PHE A 114 -4.21 -7.48 -1.46
C PHE A 114 -4.71 -8.31 -0.26
N VAL A 115 -4.23 -7.95 0.89
CA VAL A 115 -4.63 -8.55 2.18
C VAL A 115 -5.24 -7.45 3.02
N ALA A 116 -6.50 -7.62 3.42
CA ALA A 116 -7.15 -6.66 4.30
C ALA A 116 -6.45 -6.66 5.68
N LEU A 117 -6.30 -5.50 6.26
CA LEU A 117 -5.68 -5.35 7.58
C LEU A 117 -6.41 -6.15 8.68
N THR A 118 -7.72 -6.36 8.51
CA THR A 118 -8.55 -7.17 9.40
C THR A 118 -8.33 -8.68 9.28
N ASP A 119 -7.83 -9.15 8.14
CA ASP A 119 -7.64 -10.57 7.86
C ASP A 119 -6.25 -11.04 8.32
N PHE A 120 -5.23 -10.23 8.02
CA PHE A 120 -3.86 -10.49 8.43
C PHE A 120 -3.07 -9.19 8.56
N ALA A 121 -2.52 -8.93 9.74
CA ALA A 121 -1.63 -7.82 10.03
C ALA A 121 -0.24 -8.38 10.38
N PRO A 122 0.69 -8.49 9.42
CA PRO A 122 1.98 -9.13 9.64
C PRO A 122 2.86 -8.35 10.61
N ASN A 123 3.63 -9.08 11.40
CA ASN A 123 4.73 -8.53 12.18
C ASN A 123 5.98 -8.45 11.31
N TYR A 124 6.46 -7.25 11.08
CA TYR A 124 7.65 -7.03 10.24
C TYR A 124 8.96 -7.41 10.97
N PRO A 125 10.02 -7.77 10.24
CA PRO A 125 10.09 -7.94 8.80
C PRO A 125 9.35 -9.18 8.29
N THR A 126 8.90 -9.12 7.02
CA THR A 126 8.22 -10.23 6.36
C THR A 126 9.06 -10.82 5.24
N GLN A 127 8.86 -12.11 4.96
CA GLN A 127 9.39 -12.82 3.79
C GLN A 127 8.26 -13.06 2.80
N MET A 128 8.54 -12.86 1.51
CA MET A 128 7.55 -13.00 0.45
C MET A 128 7.94 -14.10 -0.53
N GLN A 129 6.96 -14.88 -0.98
CA GLN A 129 7.10 -15.87 -2.03
C GLN A 129 5.95 -15.72 -3.03
N VAL A 130 6.27 -15.83 -4.31
CA VAL A 130 5.27 -15.83 -5.39
C VAL A 130 5.32 -17.16 -6.12
N THR A 131 4.14 -17.74 -6.36
CA THR A 131 3.99 -19.02 -7.09
C THR A 131 3.07 -18.81 -8.29
N SER A 132 3.45 -19.34 -9.46
CA SER A 132 2.60 -19.30 -10.65
C SER A 132 1.28 -20.03 -10.42
N ALA A 133 0.23 -19.69 -11.21
CA ALA A 133 -1.10 -20.28 -11.05
C ALA A 133 -1.12 -21.81 -11.19
N ASP A 134 -0.23 -22.37 -12.00
CA ASP A 134 -0.05 -23.81 -12.21
C ASP A 134 0.91 -24.48 -11.20
N GLY A 135 1.51 -23.68 -10.31
CA GLY A 135 2.47 -24.16 -9.32
C GLY A 135 3.86 -24.50 -9.85
N SER A 136 4.10 -24.32 -11.15
CA SER A 136 5.37 -24.77 -11.80
C SER A 136 6.56 -23.87 -11.50
N VAL A 137 6.31 -22.59 -11.14
CA VAL A 137 7.34 -21.61 -10.82
C VAL A 137 7.11 -21.08 -9.41
N VAL A 138 8.15 -21.13 -8.60
CA VAL A 138 8.19 -20.57 -7.24
C VAL A 138 9.37 -19.62 -7.14
N LEU A 139 9.11 -18.36 -6.82
CA LEU A 139 10.13 -17.33 -6.65
C LEU A 139 10.07 -16.77 -5.23
N LEU A 140 11.16 -16.93 -4.51
CA LEU A 140 11.34 -16.35 -3.18
C LEU A 140 11.99 -14.97 -3.31
N MET A 141 11.47 -13.98 -2.62
CA MET A 141 12.14 -12.70 -2.47
C MET A 141 13.42 -12.87 -1.64
N LEU A 142 14.56 -12.43 -2.17
CA LEU A 142 15.87 -12.65 -1.54
C LEU A 142 16.13 -11.73 -0.33
N THR A 143 15.32 -10.68 -0.17
CA THR A 143 15.41 -9.74 0.95
C THR A 143 14.10 -9.74 1.73
N HIS A 144 14.16 -9.34 3.00
CA HIS A 144 12.97 -9.15 3.82
C HIS A 144 12.37 -7.77 3.59
N VAL A 145 11.04 -7.69 3.67
CA VAL A 145 10.31 -6.42 3.70
C VAL A 145 10.32 -5.88 5.12
N GLY A 146 10.88 -4.68 5.30
CA GLY A 146 11.09 -4.11 6.62
C GLY A 146 9.85 -3.53 7.29
N ARG A 147 9.01 -2.80 6.54
CA ARG A 147 7.84 -2.09 7.10
C ARG A 147 6.71 -1.86 6.11
N ASP A 148 6.99 -1.87 4.82
CA ASP A 148 6.06 -1.43 3.80
C ASP A 148 5.36 -2.63 3.17
N GLY A 149 4.04 -2.65 3.27
CA GLY A 149 3.20 -3.66 2.63
C GLY A 149 2.94 -3.39 1.14
N SER A 150 3.44 -2.29 0.58
CA SER A 150 3.22 -1.90 -0.81
C SER A 150 4.37 -2.39 -1.70
N CYS A 151 4.15 -3.47 -2.42
CA CYS A 151 5.20 -4.07 -3.27
C CYS A 151 5.72 -3.09 -4.32
N ALA A 152 4.85 -2.25 -4.86
CA ALA A 152 5.21 -1.29 -5.90
C ALA A 152 6.03 -0.09 -5.41
N ASP A 153 6.26 0.07 -4.11
CA ASP A 153 7.17 1.11 -3.62
C ASP A 153 8.65 0.75 -3.89
N CYS A 154 8.95 -0.55 -3.96
CA CYS A 154 10.27 -1.06 -4.33
C CYS A 154 10.30 -1.67 -5.73
N HIS A 155 9.23 -2.39 -6.11
CA HIS A 155 9.10 -3.10 -7.39
C HIS A 155 8.52 -2.21 -8.50
N THR A 156 9.28 -1.18 -8.89
CA THR A 156 8.85 -0.15 -9.87
C THR A 156 9.60 -0.27 -11.19
N GLY A 157 8.96 0.14 -12.29
CA GLY A 157 9.60 0.37 -13.59
C GLY A 157 10.38 -0.83 -14.13
N THR A 158 11.59 -0.56 -14.66
CA THR A 158 12.49 -1.57 -15.20
C THR A 158 13.47 -2.04 -14.14
N ALA A 159 13.78 -3.32 -14.10
CA ALA A 159 14.80 -3.88 -13.20
C ALA A 159 16.18 -3.20 -13.43
N GLY A 160 16.83 -2.84 -12.32
CA GLY A 160 18.10 -2.14 -12.34
C GLY A 160 18.69 -1.93 -10.94
N VAL A 161 19.58 -0.96 -10.81
CA VAL A 161 20.28 -0.69 -9.54
C VAL A 161 19.33 -0.19 -8.44
N THR A 162 18.28 0.53 -8.81
CA THR A 162 17.36 1.19 -7.87
C THR A 162 16.04 0.44 -7.68
N SER A 163 15.73 -0.55 -8.50
CA SER A 163 14.52 -1.35 -8.42
C SER A 163 14.76 -2.77 -8.92
N PRO A 164 14.21 -3.80 -8.26
CA PRO A 164 14.21 -5.18 -8.79
C PRO A 164 13.30 -5.36 -10.01
N GLY A 165 12.57 -4.31 -10.42
CA GLY A 165 11.49 -4.39 -11.40
C GLY A 165 10.20 -4.96 -10.85
N PRO A 166 9.14 -5.05 -11.66
CA PRO A 166 7.84 -5.58 -11.26
C PRO A 166 7.92 -6.99 -10.65
N VAL A 167 7.03 -7.29 -9.71
CA VAL A 167 6.90 -8.66 -9.20
C VAL A 167 6.40 -9.57 -10.32
N TYR A 168 7.05 -10.72 -10.52
CA TYR A 168 6.73 -11.62 -11.63
C TYR A 168 6.82 -13.11 -11.24
N VAL A 169 6.21 -13.98 -12.06
CA VAL A 169 6.17 -15.45 -11.82
C VAL A 169 6.81 -16.29 -12.93
N ASN A 170 7.27 -15.67 -14.01
CA ASN A 170 7.98 -16.40 -15.04
C ASN A 170 9.47 -16.11 -14.94
N ALA A 171 10.23 -17.08 -14.41
CA ALA A 171 11.67 -17.03 -14.56
C ALA A 171 11.97 -17.10 -16.07
N ALA A 172 12.59 -16.06 -16.65
CA ALA A 172 13.25 -16.23 -17.93
C ALA A 172 14.13 -17.47 -17.84
N PRO A 173 14.22 -18.31 -18.88
CA PRO A 173 15.19 -19.38 -18.89
C PRO A 173 16.53 -18.78 -18.44
N ARG A 174 17.12 -19.32 -17.40
CA ARG A 174 18.51 -18.97 -17.07
C ARG A 174 19.30 -19.51 -18.24
N ASP A 175 19.69 -18.60 -19.12
CA ASP A 175 20.64 -18.92 -20.18
C ASP A 175 21.82 -19.57 -19.46
N GLY A 176 21.99 -20.88 -19.71
CA GLY A 176 22.95 -21.69 -18.99
C GLY A 176 24.33 -21.09 -19.16
N GLY A 177 24.93 -20.70 -18.04
CA GLY A 177 26.36 -20.41 -17.98
C GLY A 177 27.18 -21.69 -18.07
#